data_0835c6c54869c3597eec5446f87210c9
#
_entry.id   0835c6c54869c3597eec5446f87210c9
#
_cell.length_a   1.000
_cell.length_b   1.000
_cell.length_c   1.000
_cell.angle_alpha   90.00
_cell.angle_beta   90.00
_cell.angle_gamma   90.00
#
_symmetry.space_group_name_H-M   'P 1'
#
loop_
_entity.id
_entity.type
_entity.pdbx_description
1 polymer ?
#
loop_
_entity_poly.entity_id
_entity_poly.type
_entity_poly.pdbx_seq_one_letter_code
_entity_poly.pdbx_strand_id
1 'polypeptide(L)'
;MVENEFYINHKFTMRVNFNLKSVGNKSQIWLTTTIDKQRARVFTKMTIAPQYWLKTTRTQVGEKATEDPAIGAVQLRYNKEVNKALKQILSYCNDYAKAITEGEIEHTKENFENYLKCKINGKDTDIKKKPLIFIQDYIERKKQMVNRTTQRKIVSGTIYNHCNALKRLQEFCNDNRLAL
;
A
#
# COMPACT_ATOMS: atom_id res chain seq x y z
N MET A 1 4.92 5.20 21.70
CA MET A 1 4.35 6.05 20.63
C MET A 1 4.18 5.18 19.40
N VAL A 2 2.97 4.93 18.93
CA VAL A 2 2.77 4.32 17.62
C VAL A 2 2.62 5.52 16.68
N GLU A 3 3.72 5.96 16.13
CA GLU A 3 3.70 6.99 15.11
C GLU A 3 3.17 6.35 13.83
N ASN A 4 1.94 6.70 13.44
CA ASN A 4 1.37 6.35 12.14
C ASN A 4 1.99 7.24 11.04
N GLU A 5 3.28 7.53 11.18
CA GLU A 5 4.07 8.31 10.25
C GLU A 5 5.03 7.39 9.51
N PHE A 6 4.98 7.44 8.19
CA PHE A 6 5.79 6.63 7.31
C PHE A 6 6.73 7.55 6.53
N TYR A 7 8.03 7.31 6.65
CA TYR A 7 9.05 8.09 5.95
C TYR A 7 9.15 7.60 4.49
N ILE A 8 8.88 8.49 3.54
CA ILE A 8 8.91 8.19 2.09
C ILE A 8 10.18 8.72 1.41
N ASN A 9 11.00 9.44 2.09
CA ASN A 9 12.35 9.93 1.76
C ASN A 9 12.72 10.90 2.86
N HIS A 10 13.97 11.35 2.97
CA HIS A 10 14.38 12.40 3.91
C HIS A 10 13.56 13.71 3.83
N LYS A 11 12.64 13.83 2.87
CA LYS A 11 11.80 15.02 2.62
C LYS A 11 10.29 14.79 2.76
N PHE A 12 9.82 13.55 2.96
CA PHE A 12 8.38 13.29 2.92
C PHE A 12 7.95 12.28 3.99
N THR A 13 7.01 12.71 4.82
CA THR A 13 6.40 11.86 5.85
C THR A 13 4.93 11.68 5.51
N MET A 14 4.47 10.44 5.33
CA MET A 14 3.07 10.12 5.17
C MET A 14 2.45 9.82 6.53
N ARG A 15 1.52 10.66 6.97
CA ARG A 15 0.74 10.43 8.19
C ARG A 15 -0.61 9.83 7.83
N VAL A 16 -0.96 8.70 8.43
CA VAL A 16 -2.27 8.05 8.26
C VAL A 16 -3.05 8.09 9.57
N ASN A 17 -4.36 8.28 9.46
CA ASN A 17 -5.28 8.30 10.60
C ASN A 17 -6.48 7.40 10.32
N PHE A 18 -7.03 6.79 11.36
CA PHE A 18 -8.29 6.05 11.27
C PHE A 18 -9.43 6.92 11.80
N ASN A 19 -10.47 7.07 11.00
CA ASN A 19 -11.63 7.89 11.33
C ASN A 19 -12.91 7.07 11.26
N LEU A 20 -13.87 7.36 12.14
CA LEU A 20 -15.20 6.78 12.08
C LEU A 20 -16.10 7.57 11.13
N LYS A 21 -16.87 6.83 10.32
CA LYS A 21 -18.00 7.36 9.56
C LYS A 21 -19.26 6.65 10.02
N SER A 22 -20.20 7.38 10.58
CA SER A 22 -21.47 6.83 11.07
C SER A 22 -22.29 6.21 9.95
N VAL A 23 -22.80 5.00 10.19
CA VAL A 23 -23.71 4.28 9.29
C VAL A 23 -24.70 3.52 10.18
N GLY A 24 -25.88 4.09 10.40
CA GLY A 24 -26.86 3.53 11.35
C GLY A 24 -26.29 3.43 12.77
N ASN A 25 -26.52 2.29 13.43
CA ASN A 25 -26.06 2.04 14.80
C ASN A 25 -24.58 1.67 14.94
N LYS A 26 -23.86 1.53 13.83
CA LYS A 26 -22.42 1.24 13.79
C LYS A 26 -21.70 2.32 13.00
N SER A 27 -20.39 2.37 13.16
CA SER A 27 -19.55 3.25 12.38
C SER A 27 -18.54 2.43 11.58
N GLN A 28 -18.36 2.81 10.32
CA GLN A 28 -17.32 2.30 9.47
C GLN A 28 -15.98 2.94 9.84
N ILE A 29 -14.92 2.14 9.86
CA ILE A 29 -13.56 2.64 10.08
C ILE A 29 -12.93 2.93 8.71
N TRP A 30 -12.50 4.17 8.53
CA TRP A 30 -11.85 4.65 7.31
C TRP A 30 -10.42 5.08 7.61
N LEU A 31 -9.48 4.59 6.83
CA LEU A 31 -8.13 5.15 6.79
C LEU A 31 -8.15 6.41 5.94
N THR A 32 -7.50 7.46 6.43
CA THR A 32 -7.36 8.74 5.73
C THR A 32 -5.92 9.23 5.79
N THR A 33 -5.46 9.81 4.69
CA THR A 33 -4.18 10.51 4.58
C THR A 33 -4.30 11.66 3.60
N THR A 34 -3.26 12.48 3.51
CA THR A 34 -3.16 13.56 2.52
C THR A 34 -1.94 13.30 1.64
N ILE A 35 -2.14 13.26 0.33
CA ILE A 35 -1.13 13.08 -0.69
C ILE A 35 -1.28 14.23 -1.69
N ASP A 36 -0.23 15.02 -1.89
CA ASP A 36 -0.22 16.17 -2.81
C ASP A 36 -1.41 17.13 -2.59
N LYS A 37 -1.65 17.45 -1.32
CA LYS A 37 -2.78 18.30 -0.87
C LYS A 37 -4.17 17.68 -1.12
N GLN A 38 -4.26 16.46 -1.64
CA GLN A 38 -5.50 15.73 -1.87
C GLN A 38 -5.76 14.73 -0.76
N ARG A 39 -6.96 14.71 -0.23
CA ARG A 39 -7.35 13.73 0.78
C ARG A 39 -7.64 12.37 0.15
N ALA A 40 -6.84 11.36 0.51
CA ALA A 40 -7.08 9.95 0.19
C ALA A 40 -7.89 9.29 1.31
N ARG A 41 -8.80 8.37 0.94
CA ARG A 41 -9.68 7.66 1.88
C ARG A 41 -9.87 6.21 1.45
N VAL A 42 -9.63 5.28 2.35
CA VAL A 42 -9.83 3.85 2.09
C VAL A 42 -10.69 3.23 3.19
N PHE A 43 -11.75 2.54 2.82
CA PHE A 43 -12.58 1.79 3.75
C PHE A 43 -11.84 0.52 4.21
N THR A 44 -11.70 0.34 5.52
CA THR A 44 -10.96 -0.79 6.10
C THR A 44 -11.74 -2.10 6.11
N LYS A 45 -13.02 -2.09 5.71
CA LYS A 45 -14.00 -3.18 5.86
C LYS A 45 -14.37 -3.50 7.32
N MET A 46 -13.83 -2.78 8.28
CA MET A 46 -14.15 -2.94 9.69
C MET A 46 -15.20 -1.94 10.10
N THR A 47 -16.07 -2.37 11.01
CA THR A 47 -17.09 -1.52 11.63
C THR A 47 -16.96 -1.64 13.14
N ILE A 48 -17.38 -0.62 13.88
CA ILE A 48 -17.38 -0.64 15.34
C ILE A 48 -18.50 0.26 15.88
N ALA A 49 -19.05 -0.06 17.05
CA ALA A 49 -19.92 0.86 17.74
C ALA A 49 -19.09 2.04 18.29
N PRO A 50 -19.53 3.30 18.10
CA PRO A 50 -18.74 4.50 18.46
C PRO A 50 -18.25 4.52 19.91
N GLN A 51 -19.01 3.97 20.83
CA GLN A 51 -18.66 3.90 22.25
C GLN A 51 -17.42 3.06 22.57
N TYR A 52 -17.04 2.14 21.68
CA TYR A 52 -15.86 1.29 21.82
C TYR A 52 -14.65 1.82 21.06
N TRP A 53 -14.75 3.01 20.48
CA TRP A 53 -13.66 3.62 19.73
C TRP A 53 -12.91 4.66 20.57
N LEU A 54 -11.63 4.44 20.75
CA LEU A 54 -10.74 5.38 21.44
C LEU A 54 -10.14 6.34 20.41
N LYS A 55 -10.37 7.63 20.62
CA LYS A 55 -9.78 8.69 19.82
C LYS A 55 -8.42 9.11 20.41
N THR A 56 -7.55 9.61 19.58
CA THR A 56 -6.31 10.25 20.04
C THR A 56 -6.67 11.49 20.87
N THR A 57 -6.18 11.51 22.10
CA THR A 57 -6.24 12.67 23.00
C THR A 57 -4.81 13.07 23.37
N ARG A 58 -4.64 14.18 24.12
CA ARG A 58 -3.32 14.61 24.60
C ARG A 58 -2.61 13.56 25.46
N THR A 59 -3.34 12.70 26.12
CA THR A 59 -2.84 11.67 27.05
C THR A 59 -2.89 10.25 26.47
N GLN A 60 -3.59 10.04 25.36
CA GLN A 60 -3.81 8.72 24.78
C GLN A 60 -3.45 8.73 23.29
N VAL A 61 -2.45 7.94 22.94
CA VAL A 61 -1.95 7.85 21.57
C VAL A 61 -2.63 6.68 20.85
N GLY A 62 -3.24 7.00 19.71
CA GLY A 62 -3.72 6.02 18.75
C GLY A 62 -5.24 5.88 18.69
N GLU A 63 -5.74 5.87 17.48
CA GLU A 63 -7.13 5.58 17.14
C GLU A 63 -7.31 4.07 17.05
N LYS A 64 -7.96 3.47 18.03
CA LYS A 64 -8.16 2.02 18.11
C LYS A 64 -9.44 1.65 18.85
N ALA A 65 -9.88 0.40 18.71
CA ALA A 65 -10.94 -0.15 19.53
C ALA A 65 -10.47 -0.35 20.98
N THR A 66 -11.34 -0.07 21.97
CA THR A 66 -11.02 -0.33 23.37
C THR A 66 -10.82 -1.82 23.64
N GLU A 67 -9.84 -2.15 24.46
CA GLU A 67 -9.58 -3.52 24.94
C GLU A 67 -9.85 -3.64 26.47
N ASP A 68 -10.74 -2.80 27.00
CA ASP A 68 -11.14 -2.86 28.38
C ASP A 68 -11.93 -4.18 28.65
N PRO A 69 -11.53 -5.01 29.61
CA PRO A 69 -12.26 -6.23 29.98
C PRO A 69 -13.72 -5.98 30.43
N ALA A 70 -14.03 -4.80 30.94
CA ALA A 70 -15.37 -4.43 31.40
C ALA A 70 -16.45 -4.45 30.31
N ILE A 71 -16.08 -4.39 29.03
CA ILE A 71 -17.03 -4.43 27.90
C ILE A 71 -17.62 -5.82 27.61
N GLY A 72 -17.18 -6.85 28.32
CA GLY A 72 -17.59 -8.23 28.13
C GLY A 72 -16.76 -9.00 27.10
N ALA A 73 -16.65 -10.31 27.30
CA ALA A 73 -15.71 -11.18 26.56
C ALA A 73 -15.94 -11.19 25.03
N VAL A 74 -17.20 -11.18 24.59
CA VAL A 74 -17.54 -11.22 23.15
C VAL A 74 -17.11 -9.93 22.46
N GLN A 75 -17.43 -8.78 23.05
CA GLN A 75 -17.04 -7.49 22.48
C GLN A 75 -15.54 -7.27 22.55
N LEU A 76 -14.89 -7.69 23.63
CA LEU A 76 -13.43 -7.63 23.76
C LEU A 76 -12.73 -8.42 22.65
N ARG A 77 -13.20 -9.64 22.37
CA ARG A 77 -12.68 -10.47 21.28
C ARG A 77 -12.83 -9.76 19.93
N TYR A 78 -14.01 -9.22 19.65
CA TYR A 78 -14.26 -8.47 18.42
C TYR A 78 -13.33 -7.25 18.29
N ASN A 79 -13.17 -6.48 19.35
CA ASN A 79 -12.30 -5.31 19.36
C ASN A 79 -10.83 -5.67 19.13
N LYS A 80 -10.35 -6.80 19.69
CA LYS A 80 -9.01 -7.32 19.41
C LYS A 80 -8.82 -7.68 17.93
N GLU A 81 -9.82 -8.31 17.29
CA GLU A 81 -9.78 -8.60 15.85
C GLU A 81 -9.78 -7.31 15.01
N VAL A 82 -10.57 -6.31 15.39
CA VAL A 82 -10.52 -4.97 14.76
C VAL A 82 -9.10 -4.39 14.86
N ASN A 83 -8.54 -4.34 16.05
CA ASN A 83 -7.19 -3.79 16.25
C ASN A 83 -6.12 -4.57 15.49
N LYS A 84 -6.23 -5.90 15.40
CA LYS A 84 -5.35 -6.74 14.59
C LYS A 84 -5.43 -6.38 13.10
N ALA A 85 -6.65 -6.21 12.58
CA ALA A 85 -6.87 -5.79 11.19
C ALA A 85 -6.29 -4.38 10.92
N LEU A 86 -6.46 -3.43 11.85
CA LEU A 86 -5.88 -2.09 11.71
C LEU A 86 -4.35 -2.12 11.71
N LYS A 87 -3.71 -2.94 12.55
CA LYS A 87 -2.25 -3.15 12.52
C LYS A 87 -1.79 -3.72 11.19
N GLN A 88 -2.53 -4.66 10.62
CA GLN A 88 -2.22 -5.23 9.30
C GLN A 88 -2.32 -4.16 8.20
N ILE A 89 -3.32 -3.28 8.27
CA ILE A 89 -3.45 -2.16 7.30
C ILE A 89 -2.28 -1.18 7.44
N LEU A 90 -1.82 -0.89 8.65
CA LEU A 90 -0.61 -0.07 8.86
C LEU A 90 0.64 -0.74 8.29
N SER A 91 0.77 -2.08 8.38
CA SER A 91 1.85 -2.81 7.70
C SER A 91 1.78 -2.59 6.18
N TYR A 92 0.60 -2.65 5.57
CA TYR A 92 0.44 -2.35 4.14
C TYR A 92 0.83 -0.90 3.78
N CYS A 93 0.54 0.06 4.65
CA CYS A 93 1.02 1.44 4.45
C CYS A 93 2.55 1.53 4.48
N ASN A 94 3.19 0.76 5.36
CA ASN A 94 4.65 0.65 5.44
C ASN A 94 5.24 0.06 4.16
N ASP A 95 4.66 -1.05 3.67
CA ASP A 95 5.08 -1.70 2.43
C ASP A 95 4.93 -0.75 1.22
N TYR A 96 3.84 0.02 1.19
CA TYR A 96 3.63 1.06 0.18
C TYR A 96 4.69 2.16 0.25
N ALA A 97 4.98 2.68 1.46
CA ALA A 97 6.01 3.70 1.65
C ALA A 97 7.40 3.21 1.23
N LYS A 98 7.71 1.93 1.53
CA LYS A 98 8.94 1.28 1.09
C LYS A 98 9.03 1.21 -0.44
N ALA A 99 7.98 0.74 -1.10
CA ALA A 99 7.93 0.65 -2.57
C ALA A 99 8.09 2.02 -3.26
N ILE A 100 7.60 3.11 -2.65
CA ILE A 100 7.85 4.46 -3.13
C ILE A 100 9.32 4.86 -2.96
N THR A 101 9.90 4.57 -1.79
CA THR A 101 11.32 4.88 -1.52
C THR A 101 12.26 4.14 -2.46
N GLU A 102 11.91 2.90 -2.81
CA GLU A 102 12.61 2.08 -3.79
C GLU A 102 12.34 2.51 -5.25
N GLY A 103 11.45 3.50 -5.44
CA GLY A 103 11.10 4.04 -6.76
C GLY A 103 10.20 3.14 -7.60
N GLU A 104 9.65 2.07 -7.02
CA GLU A 104 8.79 1.11 -7.74
C GLU A 104 7.41 1.70 -8.08
N ILE A 105 6.90 2.57 -7.24
CA ILE A 105 5.56 3.15 -7.32
C ILE A 105 5.65 4.67 -7.25
N GLU A 106 4.85 5.34 -8.05
CA GLU A 106 4.66 6.78 -7.93
C GLU A 106 3.74 7.12 -6.76
N HIS A 107 4.12 8.12 -5.95
CA HIS A 107 3.33 8.55 -4.80
C HIS A 107 2.15 9.41 -5.23
N THR A 108 1.06 8.80 -5.65
CA THR A 108 -0.19 9.47 -5.99
C THR A 108 -1.34 8.98 -5.14
N LYS A 109 -2.39 9.81 -5.00
CA LYS A 109 -3.62 9.42 -4.30
C LYS A 109 -4.23 8.15 -4.90
N GLU A 110 -4.28 8.05 -6.24
CA GLU A 110 -4.87 6.92 -6.94
C GLU A 110 -4.10 5.62 -6.64
N ASN A 111 -2.77 5.66 -6.74
CA ASN A 111 -1.91 4.51 -6.45
C ASN A 111 -2.06 4.05 -5.00
N PHE A 112 -2.08 4.98 -4.05
CA PHE A 112 -2.28 4.67 -2.63
C PHE A 112 -3.63 3.99 -2.38
N GLU A 113 -4.73 4.60 -2.87
CA GLU A 113 -6.07 4.04 -2.66
C GLU A 113 -6.21 2.66 -3.31
N ASN A 114 -5.71 2.47 -4.54
CA ASN A 114 -5.77 1.21 -5.26
C ASN A 114 -4.91 0.13 -4.56
N TYR A 115 -3.69 0.47 -4.15
CA TYR A 115 -2.81 -0.45 -3.42
C TYR A 115 -3.50 -0.99 -2.16
N LEU A 116 -4.00 -0.10 -1.31
CA LEU A 116 -4.65 -0.51 -0.07
C LEU A 116 -5.95 -1.27 -0.32
N LYS A 117 -6.78 -0.84 -1.29
CA LYS A 117 -8.00 -1.56 -1.65
C LYS A 117 -7.69 -2.99 -2.11
N CYS A 118 -6.66 -3.20 -2.92
CA CYS A 118 -6.23 -4.53 -3.35
C CYS A 118 -5.76 -5.38 -2.16
N LYS A 119 -4.87 -4.87 -1.32
CA LYS A 119 -4.37 -5.58 -0.13
C LYS A 119 -5.49 -5.94 0.86
N ILE A 120 -6.41 -5.02 1.17
CA ILE A 120 -7.56 -5.26 2.06
C ILE A 120 -8.52 -6.29 1.46
N ASN A 121 -8.62 -6.39 0.13
CA ASN A 121 -9.46 -7.35 -0.56
C ASN A 121 -8.77 -8.72 -0.78
N GLY A 122 -7.53 -8.89 -0.39
CA GLY A 122 -6.75 -10.10 -0.66
C GLY A 122 -6.49 -10.34 -2.15
N LYS A 123 -6.46 -9.27 -2.94
CA LYS A 123 -6.16 -9.31 -4.38
C LYS A 123 -4.70 -8.91 -4.61
N ASP A 124 -4.12 -9.43 -5.67
CA ASP A 124 -2.84 -8.91 -6.14
C ASP A 124 -2.99 -7.44 -6.53
N THR A 125 -1.97 -6.67 -6.22
CA THR A 125 -1.98 -5.24 -6.47
C THR A 125 -1.70 -4.97 -7.94
N ASP A 126 -2.73 -4.57 -8.69
CA ASP A 126 -2.58 -3.96 -10.02
C ASP A 126 -2.04 -2.52 -9.86
N ILE A 127 -0.83 -2.41 -9.32
CA ILE A 127 -0.18 -1.11 -9.23
C ILE A 127 0.40 -0.81 -10.62
N LYS A 128 0.13 0.37 -11.12
CA LYS A 128 0.82 0.90 -12.30
C LYS A 128 2.30 1.08 -11.91
N LYS A 129 3.11 0.05 -12.10
CA LYS A 129 4.56 0.15 -11.98
C LYS A 129 5.06 1.15 -13.02
N LYS A 130 6.09 1.89 -12.66
CA LYS A 130 6.77 2.73 -13.65
C LYS A 130 7.16 1.88 -14.86
N PRO A 131 7.00 2.38 -16.10
CA PRO A 131 7.23 1.59 -17.31
C PRO A 131 8.58 0.89 -17.34
N LEU A 132 9.65 1.55 -16.88
CA LEU A 132 10.99 0.95 -16.83
C LEU A 132 11.07 -0.24 -15.87
N ILE A 133 10.47 -0.13 -14.69
CA ILE A 133 10.44 -1.21 -13.69
C ILE A 133 9.62 -2.40 -14.22
N PHE A 134 8.47 -2.10 -14.86
CA PHE A 134 7.68 -3.15 -15.50
C PHE A 134 8.47 -3.92 -16.56
N ILE A 135 9.24 -3.21 -17.40
CA ILE A 135 10.07 -3.83 -18.44
C ILE A 135 11.23 -4.63 -17.81
N GLN A 136 11.86 -4.13 -16.75
CA GLN A 136 12.89 -4.86 -16.00
C GLN A 136 12.35 -6.17 -15.42
N ASP A 137 11.23 -6.12 -14.71
CA ASP A 137 10.55 -7.29 -14.16
C ASP A 137 10.15 -8.29 -15.27
N TYR A 138 9.72 -7.78 -16.42
CA TYR A 138 9.40 -8.60 -17.56
C TYR A 138 10.63 -9.35 -18.07
N ILE A 139 11.76 -8.66 -18.21
CA ILE A 139 13.05 -9.25 -18.64
C ILE A 139 13.50 -10.32 -17.65
N GLU A 140 13.46 -10.04 -16.34
CA GLU A 140 13.86 -11.01 -15.31
C GLU A 140 12.97 -12.27 -15.33
N ARG A 141 11.66 -12.09 -15.46
CA ARG A 141 10.74 -13.22 -15.63
C ARG A 141 11.06 -14.02 -16.90
N LYS A 142 11.37 -13.35 -18.00
CA LYS A 142 11.74 -14.02 -19.26
C LYS A 142 13.02 -14.84 -19.16
N LYS A 143 14.01 -14.43 -18.38
CA LYS A 143 15.23 -15.21 -18.11
C LYS A 143 14.93 -16.57 -17.47
N GLN A 144 13.87 -16.64 -16.67
CA GLN A 144 13.46 -17.87 -15.96
C GLN A 144 12.47 -18.73 -16.75
N MET A 145 11.87 -18.19 -17.84
CA MET A 145 10.88 -18.89 -18.62
C MET A 145 11.48 -19.93 -19.54
N VAL A 146 10.79 -21.06 -19.65
CA VAL A 146 11.03 -22.10 -20.64
C VAL A 146 10.07 -21.93 -21.80
N ASN A 147 10.58 -22.02 -23.02
CA ASN A 147 9.74 -22.01 -24.21
C ASN A 147 8.81 -23.21 -24.18
N ARG A 148 7.50 -23.01 -24.23
CA ARG A 148 6.48 -24.06 -24.11
C ARG A 148 6.57 -25.11 -25.24
N THR A 149 6.97 -24.68 -26.43
CA THR A 149 7.07 -25.56 -27.61
C THR A 149 8.38 -26.36 -27.62
N THR A 150 9.51 -25.72 -27.30
CA THR A 150 10.84 -26.36 -27.41
C THR A 150 11.34 -26.91 -26.08
N GLN A 151 10.65 -26.65 -24.98
CA GLN A 151 11.06 -27.03 -23.60
C GLN A 151 12.45 -26.54 -23.22
N ARG A 152 13.00 -25.56 -23.95
CA ARG A 152 14.32 -24.95 -23.72
C ARG A 152 14.17 -23.57 -23.07
N LYS A 153 15.14 -23.18 -22.28
CA LYS A 153 15.24 -21.78 -21.78
C LYS A 153 15.26 -20.81 -22.96
N ILE A 154 14.65 -19.66 -22.77
CA ILE A 154 14.64 -18.58 -23.77
C ILE A 154 16.08 -18.23 -24.13
N VAL A 155 16.36 -18.15 -25.42
CA VAL A 155 17.71 -17.96 -25.97
C VAL A 155 18.29 -16.63 -25.47
N SER A 156 19.56 -16.64 -25.08
CA SER A 156 20.29 -15.48 -24.57
C SER A 156 20.21 -14.26 -25.50
N GLY A 157 20.18 -14.46 -26.83
CA GLY A 157 20.02 -13.40 -27.81
C GLY A 157 18.68 -12.63 -27.66
N THR A 158 17.59 -13.32 -27.35
CA THR A 158 16.29 -12.66 -27.12
C THR A 158 16.35 -11.79 -25.85
N ILE A 159 16.94 -12.28 -24.77
CA ILE A 159 17.15 -11.52 -23.54
C ILE A 159 18.05 -10.32 -23.78
N TYR A 160 19.14 -10.50 -24.51
CA TYR A 160 20.04 -9.43 -24.89
C TYR A 160 19.34 -8.30 -25.66
N ASN A 161 18.49 -8.64 -26.64
CA ASN A 161 17.69 -7.66 -27.38
C ASN A 161 16.73 -6.87 -26.47
N HIS A 162 16.08 -7.54 -25.50
CA HIS A 162 15.23 -6.85 -24.53
C HIS A 162 16.03 -5.90 -23.62
N CYS A 163 17.22 -6.31 -23.17
CA CYS A 163 18.10 -5.47 -22.37
C CYS A 163 18.58 -4.24 -23.17
N ASN A 164 18.94 -4.42 -24.43
CA ASN A 164 19.33 -3.30 -25.31
C ASN A 164 18.17 -2.33 -25.56
N ALA A 165 16.96 -2.84 -25.78
CA ALA A 165 15.77 -2.00 -25.94
C ALA A 165 15.50 -1.17 -24.68
N LEU A 166 15.61 -1.79 -23.50
CA LEU A 166 15.47 -1.09 -22.22
C LEU A 166 16.52 0.01 -22.06
N LYS A 167 17.79 -0.29 -22.35
CA LYS A 167 18.90 0.68 -22.28
C LYS A 167 18.63 1.90 -23.17
N ARG A 168 18.25 1.68 -24.43
CA ARG A 168 17.91 2.76 -25.37
C ARG A 168 16.71 3.60 -24.89
N LEU A 169 15.71 2.95 -24.30
CA LEU A 169 14.57 3.67 -23.73
C LEU A 169 15.01 4.54 -22.57
N GLN A 170 15.88 4.04 -21.68
CA GLN A 170 16.43 4.82 -20.58
C GLN A 170 17.23 6.02 -21.05
N GLU A 171 18.11 5.83 -22.07
CA GLU A 171 18.87 6.91 -22.69
C GLU A 171 17.93 7.98 -23.28
N PHE A 172 16.96 7.57 -24.08
CA PHE A 172 15.95 8.46 -24.66
C PHE A 172 15.22 9.29 -23.60
N CYS A 173 14.81 8.67 -22.50
CA CYS A 173 14.08 9.36 -21.46
C CYS A 173 14.94 10.35 -20.68
N ASN A 174 16.20 9.99 -20.43
CA ASN A 174 17.18 10.88 -19.80
C ASN A 174 17.45 12.12 -20.68
N ASP A 175 17.66 11.89 -21.99
CA ASP A 175 17.92 12.97 -22.94
C ASP A 175 16.75 13.94 -23.09
N ASN A 176 15.53 13.42 -23.01
CA ASN A 176 14.31 14.22 -23.12
C ASN A 176 13.71 14.67 -21.77
N ARG A 177 14.40 14.41 -20.66
CA ARG A 177 13.95 14.72 -19.28
C ARG A 177 12.55 14.17 -18.98
N LEU A 178 12.20 13.03 -19.52
CA LEU A 178 10.92 12.36 -19.28
C LEU A 178 11.02 11.57 -17.96
N ALA A 179 10.05 11.79 -17.06
CA ALA A 179 9.88 10.96 -15.87
C ALA A 179 9.25 9.63 -16.28
N LEU A 180 9.99 8.51 -16.10
CA LEU A 180 9.51 7.15 -16.33
C LEU A 180 9.42 6.36 -15.03
#